data_378765f5dc8163d28a06a5ede0a35962
#
_entry.id   378765f5dc8163d28a06a5ede0a35962
#
_cell.length_a   1.000
_cell.length_b   1.000
_cell.length_c   1.000
_cell.angle_alpha   90.00
_cell.angle_beta   90.00
_cell.angle_gamma   90.00
#
_symmetry.space_group_name_H-M   'P 1'
#
loop_
_entity.id
_entity.type
_entity.pdbx_description
1 polymer ?
#
loop_
_entity_poly.entity_id
_entity_poly.type
_entity_poly.pdbx_seq_one_letter_code
_entity_poly.pdbx_strand_id
1 'polypeptide(L)'
;MSERRSVDVPIGTPLSRDEFEAAIRAVGAERYHDKHPFHKLLHGGKLDRGQVQAWALNRYCYQDAVPRKDAALISRVHDRELRREWLHRVLDHDGLPPDEPGGIERWLVLTDGLGLDRDYVISMKGALPATRFAVEAYVRFVRERPLIEAVASSLTELFAPSIHRERIAGMLENYDFISDDVLAYFKRRLTQAPRDATFALEYVKKNAKSRDEQEACVAAVGFKCDLLLSLIHI
;
A
#
# COMPACT_ATOMS: atom_id res chain seq x y z
N MET A 1 -31.60 6.58 -30.98
CA MET A 1 -31.22 5.19 -30.65
C MET A 1 -29.81 4.97 -31.18
N SER A 2 -28.82 5.05 -30.30
CA SER A 2 -27.42 4.82 -30.66
C SER A 2 -27.11 3.35 -30.37
N GLU A 3 -26.90 2.56 -31.42
CA GLU A 3 -26.46 1.18 -31.35
C GLU A 3 -25.05 1.17 -30.73
N ARG A 4 -24.91 0.65 -29.50
CA ARG A 4 -23.62 0.23 -28.94
C ARG A 4 -23.18 -1.01 -29.70
N ARG A 5 -22.25 -0.85 -30.65
CA ARG A 5 -21.52 -1.99 -31.22
C ARG A 5 -20.72 -2.63 -30.09
N SER A 6 -21.13 -3.79 -29.61
CA SER A 6 -20.28 -4.68 -28.86
C SER A 6 -19.16 -5.14 -29.80
N VAL A 7 -17.95 -4.66 -29.59
CA VAL A 7 -16.79 -5.21 -30.26
C VAL A 7 -16.50 -6.51 -29.55
N ASP A 8 -16.79 -7.65 -30.20
CA ASP A 8 -16.36 -8.97 -29.75
C ASP A 8 -14.81 -9.01 -29.81
N VAL A 9 -14.16 -8.74 -28.69
CA VAL A 9 -12.71 -8.89 -28.57
C VAL A 9 -12.42 -10.39 -28.45
N PRO A 10 -11.63 -10.99 -29.35
CA PRO A 10 -11.30 -12.41 -29.26
C PRO A 10 -10.68 -12.74 -27.89
N ILE A 11 -11.09 -13.87 -27.30
CA ILE A 11 -10.50 -14.40 -26.07
C ILE A 11 -8.98 -14.52 -26.28
N GLY A 12 -8.19 -13.93 -25.38
CA GLY A 12 -6.72 -13.94 -25.47
C GLY A 12 -6.08 -12.71 -26.12
N THR A 13 -6.87 -11.78 -26.72
CA THR A 13 -6.31 -10.52 -27.22
C THR A 13 -5.90 -9.61 -26.04
N PRO A 14 -4.66 -9.08 -26.03
CA PRO A 14 -4.25 -8.13 -25.00
C PRO A 14 -5.15 -6.89 -24.97
N LEU A 15 -5.45 -6.42 -23.78
CA LEU A 15 -6.11 -5.13 -23.58
C LEU A 15 -5.22 -4.00 -24.13
N SER A 16 -5.85 -2.97 -24.66
CA SER A 16 -5.16 -1.70 -24.89
C SER A 16 -4.61 -1.13 -23.56
N ARG A 17 -3.67 -0.20 -23.66
CA ARG A 17 -3.09 0.44 -22.46
C ARG A 17 -4.14 1.09 -21.55
N ASP A 18 -5.18 1.68 -22.13
CA ASP A 18 -6.23 2.38 -21.38
C ASP A 18 -7.22 1.38 -20.75
N GLU A 19 -7.60 0.32 -21.47
CA GLU A 19 -8.43 -0.76 -20.92
C GLU A 19 -7.73 -1.49 -19.79
N PHE A 20 -6.41 -1.73 -19.91
CA PHE A 20 -5.63 -2.38 -18.85
C PHE A 20 -5.54 -1.49 -17.60
N GLU A 21 -5.27 -0.20 -17.76
CA GLU A 21 -5.31 0.75 -16.64
C GLU A 21 -6.71 0.83 -16.01
N ALA A 22 -7.76 0.85 -16.83
CA ALA A 22 -9.14 0.86 -16.34
C ALA A 22 -9.45 -0.42 -15.52
N ALA A 23 -8.97 -1.60 -15.96
CA ALA A 23 -9.12 -2.84 -15.22
C ALA A 23 -8.41 -2.80 -13.85
N ILE A 24 -7.18 -2.27 -13.80
CA ILE A 24 -6.46 -2.08 -12.53
C ILE A 24 -7.21 -1.14 -11.60
N ARG A 25 -7.70 0.01 -12.12
CA ARG A 25 -8.45 0.98 -11.32
C ARG A 25 -9.79 0.44 -10.84
N ALA A 26 -10.45 -0.43 -11.60
CA ALA A 26 -11.70 -1.07 -11.20
C ALA A 26 -11.52 -1.94 -9.95
N VAL A 27 -10.40 -2.66 -9.81
CA VAL A 27 -10.09 -3.43 -8.60
C VAL A 27 -10.05 -2.52 -7.37
N GLY A 28 -9.40 -1.36 -7.47
CA GLY A 28 -9.33 -0.42 -6.35
C GLY A 28 -10.70 0.19 -6.03
N ALA A 29 -11.48 0.54 -7.06
CA ALA A 29 -12.82 1.08 -6.88
C ALA A 29 -13.76 0.10 -6.14
N GLU A 30 -13.57 -1.20 -6.34
CA GLU A 30 -14.39 -2.24 -5.72
C GLU A 30 -13.82 -2.71 -4.38
N ARG A 31 -12.50 -2.95 -4.29
CA ARG A 31 -11.88 -3.78 -3.24
C ARG A 31 -10.87 -3.05 -2.35
N TYR A 32 -10.53 -1.78 -2.64
CA TYR A 32 -9.56 -1.08 -1.81
C TYR A 32 -10.10 -0.88 -0.40
N HIS A 33 -9.22 -0.99 0.59
CA HIS A 33 -9.58 -1.04 2.01
C HIS A 33 -10.27 0.23 2.55
N ASP A 34 -10.26 1.34 1.82
CA ASP A 34 -11.02 2.56 2.15
C ASP A 34 -12.55 2.32 2.22
N LYS A 35 -13.03 1.27 1.56
CA LYS A 35 -14.46 0.87 1.58
C LYS A 35 -14.85 0.21 2.90
N HIS A 36 -13.88 -0.29 3.67
CA HIS A 36 -14.17 -1.00 4.92
C HIS A 36 -14.71 -0.03 5.99
N PRO A 37 -15.74 -0.42 6.76
CA PRO A 37 -16.35 0.44 7.79
C PRO A 37 -15.36 0.98 8.82
N PHE A 38 -14.30 0.24 9.12
CA PHE A 38 -13.23 0.68 10.02
C PHE A 38 -12.69 2.07 9.69
N HIS A 39 -12.47 2.38 8.41
CA HIS A 39 -11.95 3.70 8.02
C HIS A 39 -12.95 4.82 8.27
N LYS A 40 -14.25 4.54 8.12
CA LYS A 40 -15.30 5.49 8.48
C LYS A 40 -15.32 5.76 9.98
N LEU A 41 -15.12 4.73 10.79
CA LEU A 41 -15.01 4.86 12.25
C LEU A 41 -13.75 5.63 12.64
N LEU A 42 -12.59 5.27 12.07
CA LEU A 42 -11.32 5.92 12.36
C LEU A 42 -11.34 7.40 11.97
N HIS A 43 -11.79 7.73 10.75
CA HIS A 43 -11.80 9.12 10.29
C HIS A 43 -12.89 9.97 10.94
N GLY A 44 -13.98 9.34 11.40
CA GLY A 44 -15.11 10.02 12.05
C GLY A 44 -15.02 10.09 13.58
N GLY A 45 -13.86 9.79 14.19
CA GLY A 45 -13.67 9.88 15.63
C GLY A 45 -14.52 8.91 16.46
N LYS A 46 -14.87 7.76 15.89
CA LYS A 46 -15.75 6.77 16.54
C LYS A 46 -14.98 5.65 17.24
N LEU A 47 -13.66 5.65 17.14
CA LEU A 47 -12.79 4.71 17.85
C LEU A 47 -12.30 5.35 19.15
N ASP A 48 -12.17 4.55 20.20
CA ASP A 48 -11.46 4.99 21.39
C ASP A 48 -9.93 4.91 21.19
N ARG A 49 -9.19 5.48 22.15
CA ARG A 49 -7.71 5.54 22.08
C ARG A 49 -7.10 4.14 21.97
N GLY A 50 -7.63 3.15 22.72
CA GLY A 50 -7.13 1.78 22.70
C GLY A 50 -7.31 1.10 21.34
N GLN A 51 -8.44 1.35 20.67
CA GLN A 51 -8.70 0.86 19.32
C GLN A 51 -7.76 1.49 18.29
N VAL A 52 -7.48 2.80 18.40
CA VAL A 52 -6.50 3.48 17.54
C VAL A 52 -5.08 2.97 17.82
N GLN A 53 -4.73 2.72 19.09
CA GLN A 53 -3.46 2.09 19.47
C GLN A 53 -3.33 0.67 18.87
N ALA A 54 -4.36 -0.15 18.99
CA ALA A 54 -4.35 -1.52 18.43
C ALA A 54 -4.14 -1.51 16.91
N TRP A 55 -4.81 -0.61 16.20
CA TRP A 55 -4.61 -0.41 14.77
C TRP A 55 -3.17 0.03 14.45
N ALA A 56 -2.65 1.03 15.13
CA ALA A 56 -1.31 1.55 14.87
C ALA A 56 -0.22 0.50 15.13
N LEU A 57 -0.36 -0.27 16.24
CA LEU A 57 0.53 -1.38 16.59
C LEU A 57 0.54 -2.47 15.51
N ASN A 58 -0.62 -2.93 15.09
CA ASN A 58 -0.72 -3.98 14.07
C ASN A 58 -0.21 -3.50 12.71
N ARG A 59 -0.49 -2.26 12.35
CA ARG A 59 -0.03 -1.68 11.09
C ARG A 59 1.49 -1.50 11.04
N TYR A 60 2.17 -1.38 12.19
CA TYR A 60 3.63 -1.32 12.25
C TYR A 60 4.29 -2.54 11.59
N CYS A 61 3.75 -3.75 11.77
CA CYS A 61 4.26 -4.95 11.08
C CYS A 61 4.30 -4.77 9.56
N TYR A 62 3.33 -4.07 9.00
CA TYR A 62 3.33 -3.79 7.56
C TYR A 62 4.38 -2.74 7.18
N GLN A 63 4.59 -1.72 8.01
CA GLN A 63 5.61 -0.70 7.75
C GLN A 63 7.01 -1.31 7.72
N ASP A 64 7.34 -2.16 8.70
CA ASP A 64 8.60 -2.91 8.76
C ASP A 64 8.81 -3.82 7.52
N ALA A 65 7.74 -4.44 7.04
CA ALA A 65 7.84 -5.35 5.90
C ALA A 65 8.00 -4.64 4.55
N VAL A 66 7.65 -3.35 4.41
CA VAL A 66 7.73 -2.64 3.13
C VAL A 66 9.16 -2.61 2.57
N PRO A 67 10.20 -2.17 3.28
CA PRO A 67 11.56 -2.21 2.76
C PRO A 67 12.04 -3.64 2.51
N ARG A 68 11.67 -4.61 3.34
CA ARG A 68 12.02 -6.04 3.17
C ARG A 68 11.47 -6.60 1.84
N LYS A 69 10.19 -6.33 1.54
CA LYS A 69 9.58 -6.79 0.27
C LYS A 69 10.16 -6.03 -0.95
N ASP A 70 10.51 -4.74 -0.80
CA ASP A 70 11.13 -3.96 -1.89
C ASP A 70 12.57 -4.43 -2.13
N ALA A 71 13.34 -4.76 -1.10
CA ALA A 71 14.65 -5.38 -1.24
C ALA A 71 14.57 -6.77 -1.90
N ALA A 72 13.54 -7.56 -1.58
CA ALA A 72 13.29 -8.85 -2.24
C ALA A 72 12.99 -8.68 -3.74
N LEU A 73 12.31 -7.62 -4.15
CA LEU A 73 12.12 -7.29 -5.56
C LEU A 73 13.44 -6.87 -6.21
N ILE A 74 14.16 -5.94 -5.59
CA ILE A 74 15.44 -5.42 -6.08
C ILE A 74 16.43 -6.56 -6.37
N SER A 75 16.49 -7.57 -5.50
CA SER A 75 17.41 -8.70 -5.65
C SER A 75 17.20 -9.53 -6.92
N ARG A 76 16.04 -9.42 -7.56
CA ARG A 76 15.63 -10.18 -8.75
C ARG A 76 15.67 -9.36 -10.04
N VAL A 77 15.89 -8.06 -9.94
CA VAL A 77 15.77 -7.12 -11.08
C VAL A 77 17.10 -6.94 -11.78
N HIS A 78 17.16 -7.27 -13.07
CA HIS A 78 18.31 -6.96 -13.94
C HIS A 78 18.25 -5.54 -14.51
N ASP A 79 17.05 -4.98 -14.70
CA ASP A 79 16.86 -3.62 -15.18
C ASP A 79 17.35 -2.60 -14.16
N ARG A 80 18.29 -1.75 -14.57
CA ARG A 80 18.91 -0.75 -13.69
C ARG A 80 17.95 0.38 -13.32
N GLU A 81 17.07 0.79 -14.23
CA GLU A 81 16.10 1.86 -14.00
C GLU A 81 15.08 1.40 -12.94
N LEU A 82 14.50 0.23 -13.13
CA LEU A 82 13.58 -0.37 -12.15
C LEU A 82 14.24 -0.54 -10.77
N ARG A 83 15.52 -0.98 -10.71
CA ARG A 83 16.23 -1.10 -9.43
C ARG A 83 16.40 0.24 -8.72
N ARG A 84 16.72 1.31 -9.45
CA ARG A 84 16.89 2.66 -8.89
C ARG A 84 15.59 3.17 -8.30
N GLU A 85 14.49 3.03 -9.03
CA GLU A 85 13.17 3.46 -8.56
C GLU A 85 12.73 2.67 -7.31
N TRP A 86 12.97 1.35 -7.29
CA TRP A 86 12.66 0.55 -6.12
C TRP A 86 13.58 0.83 -4.92
N LEU A 87 14.83 1.22 -5.15
CA LEU A 87 15.73 1.64 -4.08
C LEU A 87 15.21 2.89 -3.37
N HIS A 88 14.65 3.86 -4.10
CA HIS A 88 14.02 5.03 -3.48
C HIS A 88 12.92 4.65 -2.50
N ARG A 89 12.13 3.60 -2.81
CA ARG A 89 11.07 3.11 -1.93
C ARG A 89 11.62 2.51 -0.62
N VAL A 90 12.75 1.82 -0.69
CA VAL A 90 13.47 1.34 0.51
C VAL A 90 13.92 2.53 1.35
N LEU A 91 14.60 3.51 0.74
CA LEU A 91 15.07 4.70 1.43
C LEU A 91 13.93 5.55 2.01
N ASP A 92 12.80 5.63 1.33
CA ASP A 92 11.61 6.31 1.83
C ASP A 92 11.07 5.71 3.14
N HIS A 93 11.28 4.40 3.37
CA HIS A 93 10.83 3.70 4.57
C HIS A 93 11.91 3.56 5.64
N ASP A 94 13.14 3.21 5.26
CA ASP A 94 14.26 3.06 6.21
C ASP A 94 14.87 4.42 6.59
N GLY A 95 14.81 5.39 5.67
CA GLY A 95 15.42 6.70 5.86
C GLY A 95 16.90 6.73 5.48
N LEU A 96 17.50 7.90 5.64
CA LEU A 96 18.92 8.18 5.48
C LEU A 96 19.43 8.89 6.74
N PRO A 97 19.81 8.15 7.78
CA PRO A 97 20.34 8.75 8.99
C PRO A 97 21.63 9.55 8.72
N PRO A 98 21.89 10.65 9.47
CA PRO A 98 21.07 11.16 10.58
C PRO A 98 19.94 12.11 10.15
N ASP A 99 19.92 12.58 8.90
CA ASP A 99 19.22 13.81 8.53
C ASP A 99 17.80 13.59 8.00
N GLU A 100 17.48 12.38 7.51
CA GLU A 100 16.17 12.10 6.92
C GLU A 100 15.51 10.84 7.52
N PRO A 101 14.57 11.02 8.49
CA PRO A 101 13.84 9.89 9.05
C PRO A 101 12.95 9.23 7.99
N GLY A 102 12.94 7.91 7.95
CA GLY A 102 12.12 7.11 7.04
C GLY A 102 10.67 6.98 7.49
N GLY A 103 9.89 6.26 6.70
CA GLY A 103 8.48 5.97 7.00
C GLY A 103 8.31 5.16 8.28
N ILE A 104 9.24 4.24 8.57
CA ILE A 104 9.22 3.43 9.80
C ILE A 104 9.35 4.35 11.02
N GLU A 105 10.34 5.26 11.02
CA GLU A 105 10.53 6.18 12.13
C GLU A 105 9.33 7.14 12.31
N ARG A 106 8.79 7.65 11.19
CA ARG A 106 7.58 8.49 11.25
C ARG A 106 6.35 7.72 11.77
N TRP A 107 6.30 6.41 11.53
CA TRP A 107 5.24 5.57 12.11
C TRP A 107 5.45 5.37 13.61
N LEU A 108 6.68 5.21 14.07
CA LEU A 108 7.01 5.14 15.50
C LEU A 108 6.65 6.44 16.22
N VAL A 109 6.86 7.61 15.59
CA VAL A 109 6.38 8.90 16.13
C VAL A 109 4.86 8.89 16.34
N LEU A 110 4.09 8.31 15.42
CA LEU A 110 2.64 8.13 15.61
C LEU A 110 2.34 7.24 16.81
N THR A 111 3.02 6.10 16.94
CA THR A 111 2.77 5.17 18.06
C THR A 111 3.19 5.75 19.41
N ASP A 112 4.28 6.51 19.46
CA ASP A 112 4.72 7.24 20.65
C ASP A 112 3.67 8.28 21.07
N GLY A 113 3.15 9.07 20.12
CA GLY A 113 2.09 10.05 20.36
C GLY A 113 0.78 9.43 20.84
N LEU A 114 0.52 8.19 20.43
CA LEU A 114 -0.59 7.41 20.96
C LEU A 114 -0.33 6.86 22.38
N GLY A 115 0.91 6.96 22.89
CA GLY A 115 1.31 6.47 24.22
C GLY A 115 1.63 4.97 24.24
N LEU A 116 2.02 4.40 23.10
CA LEU A 116 2.57 3.05 23.05
C LEU A 116 4.07 3.07 23.35
N ASP A 117 4.52 2.06 24.08
CA ASP A 117 5.95 1.86 24.32
C ASP A 117 6.65 1.49 23.01
N ARG A 118 7.69 2.23 22.64
CA ARG A 118 8.41 2.08 21.37
C ARG A 118 9.03 0.70 21.21
N ASP A 119 9.69 0.18 22.25
CA ASP A 119 10.35 -1.13 22.22
C ASP A 119 9.30 -2.25 22.10
N TYR A 120 8.15 -2.08 22.74
CA TYR A 120 7.03 -2.99 22.59
C TYR A 120 6.50 -3.01 21.14
N VAL A 121 6.34 -1.84 20.51
CA VAL A 121 5.94 -1.74 19.10
C VAL A 121 6.96 -2.41 18.18
N ILE A 122 8.25 -2.08 18.34
CA ILE A 122 9.35 -2.64 17.53
C ILE A 122 9.43 -4.16 17.71
N SER A 123 9.19 -4.66 18.90
CA SER A 123 9.21 -6.11 19.17
C SER A 123 8.11 -6.89 18.46
N MET A 124 7.05 -6.22 17.96
CA MET A 124 5.86 -6.80 17.35
C MET A 124 5.16 -7.87 18.19
N LYS A 125 5.46 -7.98 19.49
CA LYS A 125 4.86 -8.99 20.38
C LYS A 125 3.34 -8.89 20.46
N GLY A 126 2.80 -7.66 20.39
CA GLY A 126 1.37 -7.40 20.41
C GLY A 126 0.65 -7.52 19.07
N ALA A 127 1.38 -7.79 17.98
CA ALA A 127 0.77 -7.93 16.66
C ALA A 127 0.01 -9.26 16.54
N LEU A 128 -1.18 -9.21 15.98
CA LEU A 128 -2.04 -10.38 15.78
C LEU A 128 -1.39 -11.39 14.82
N PRO A 129 -1.59 -12.70 15.04
CA PRO A 129 -1.09 -13.74 14.15
C PRO A 129 -1.56 -13.55 12.69
N ALA A 130 -2.82 -13.17 12.48
CA ALA A 130 -3.38 -12.91 11.16
C ALA A 130 -2.66 -11.74 10.44
N THR A 131 -2.34 -10.67 11.18
CA THR A 131 -1.56 -9.54 10.65
C THR A 131 -0.17 -9.97 10.21
N ARG A 132 0.54 -10.74 11.04
CA ARG A 132 1.87 -11.27 10.70
C ARG A 132 1.81 -12.18 9.49
N PHE A 133 0.83 -13.08 9.45
CA PHE A 133 0.64 -13.98 8.30
C PHE A 133 0.41 -13.20 7.01
N ALA A 134 -0.47 -12.20 7.01
CA ALA A 134 -0.77 -11.38 5.84
C ALA A 134 0.49 -10.63 5.36
N VAL A 135 1.26 -10.05 6.27
CA VAL A 135 2.46 -9.29 5.96
C VAL A 135 3.56 -10.19 5.37
N GLU A 136 3.81 -11.36 5.97
CA GLU A 136 4.78 -12.33 5.43
C GLU A 136 4.31 -12.92 4.09
N ALA A 137 3.02 -13.13 3.89
CA ALA A 137 2.46 -13.53 2.60
C ALA A 137 2.77 -12.48 1.51
N TYR A 138 2.78 -11.20 1.84
CA TYR A 138 3.15 -10.15 0.89
C TYR A 138 4.64 -10.16 0.53
N VAL A 139 5.51 -10.29 1.51
CA VAL A 139 6.96 -10.42 1.28
C VAL A 139 7.24 -11.64 0.39
N ARG A 140 6.58 -12.75 0.69
CA ARG A 140 6.69 -13.99 -0.09
C ARG A 140 6.15 -13.81 -1.51
N PHE A 141 5.00 -13.18 -1.68
CA PHE A 141 4.42 -12.88 -2.98
C PHE A 141 5.42 -12.12 -3.87
N VAL A 142 6.00 -11.04 -3.34
CA VAL A 142 6.98 -10.21 -4.08
C VAL A 142 8.26 -10.99 -4.37
N ARG A 143 8.66 -11.92 -3.51
CA ARG A 143 9.85 -12.75 -3.69
C ARG A 143 9.68 -13.82 -4.76
N GLU A 144 8.50 -14.46 -4.85
CA GLU A 144 8.29 -15.70 -5.59
C GLU A 144 7.49 -15.55 -6.89
N ARG A 145 6.57 -14.55 -6.95
CA ARG A 145 5.73 -14.37 -8.16
C ARG A 145 6.52 -13.72 -9.30
N PRO A 146 6.08 -13.86 -10.56
CA PRO A 146 6.68 -13.16 -11.69
C PRO A 146 6.92 -11.68 -11.40
N LEU A 147 8.03 -11.15 -11.90
CA LEU A 147 8.46 -9.76 -11.58
C LEU A 147 7.37 -8.74 -11.86
N ILE A 148 6.64 -8.93 -12.97
CA ILE A 148 5.57 -8.01 -13.37
C ILE A 148 4.39 -8.00 -12.38
N GLU A 149 4.03 -9.17 -11.82
CA GLU A 149 3.02 -9.29 -10.77
C GLU A 149 3.51 -8.63 -9.47
N ALA A 150 4.78 -8.84 -9.12
CA ALA A 150 5.39 -8.21 -7.94
C ALA A 150 5.35 -6.68 -8.05
N VAL A 151 5.66 -6.11 -9.22
CA VAL A 151 5.51 -4.67 -9.47
C VAL A 151 4.05 -4.25 -9.42
N ALA A 152 3.15 -4.97 -10.08
CA ALA A 152 1.73 -4.65 -10.12
C ALA A 152 1.07 -4.63 -8.73
N SER A 153 1.52 -5.49 -7.80
CA SER A 153 1.02 -5.52 -6.42
C SER A 153 1.24 -4.19 -5.67
N SER A 154 2.15 -3.32 -6.13
CA SER A 154 2.35 -2.00 -5.55
C SER A 154 1.33 -0.96 -6.02
N LEU A 155 0.55 -1.24 -7.06
CA LEU A 155 -0.38 -0.29 -7.69
C LEU A 155 -1.57 0.13 -6.82
N THR A 156 -1.77 -0.50 -5.66
CA THR A 156 -2.70 0.02 -4.65
C THR A 156 -2.33 1.43 -4.18
N GLU A 157 -1.11 1.87 -4.43
CA GLU A 157 -0.67 3.25 -4.18
C GLU A 157 -1.36 4.30 -5.05
N LEU A 158 -1.97 3.89 -6.18
CA LEU A 158 -2.85 4.76 -6.98
C LEU A 158 -4.04 5.29 -6.17
N PHE A 159 -4.48 4.56 -5.15
CA PHE A 159 -5.65 4.87 -4.32
C PHE A 159 -5.28 5.51 -2.98
N ALA A 160 -4.01 5.45 -2.58
CA ALA A 160 -3.53 5.89 -1.28
C ALA A 160 -3.69 7.40 -0.99
N PRO A 161 -3.54 8.33 -1.95
CA PRO A 161 -3.59 9.77 -1.64
C PRO A 161 -4.95 10.24 -1.10
N SER A 162 -6.07 9.69 -1.56
CA SER A 162 -7.40 10.09 -1.07
C SER A 162 -7.58 9.67 0.39
N ILE A 163 -7.32 8.41 0.71
CA ILE A 163 -7.48 7.90 2.08
C ILE A 163 -6.50 8.57 3.06
N HIS A 164 -5.30 8.95 2.61
CA HIS A 164 -4.36 9.69 3.47
C HIS A 164 -4.86 11.10 3.79
N ARG A 165 -5.41 11.83 2.81
CA ARG A 165 -6.02 13.14 3.06
C ARG A 165 -7.20 13.07 4.03
N GLU A 166 -8.11 12.14 3.79
CA GLU A 166 -9.26 11.91 4.66
C GLU A 166 -8.82 11.54 6.09
N ARG A 167 -7.81 10.70 6.21
CA ARG A 167 -7.27 10.26 7.50
C ARG A 167 -6.65 11.42 8.26
N ILE A 168 -5.79 12.22 7.62
CA ILE A 168 -5.17 13.39 8.25
C ILE A 168 -6.25 14.33 8.75
N ALA A 169 -7.18 14.73 7.89
CA ALA A 169 -8.24 15.65 8.23
C ALA A 169 -9.13 15.09 9.37
N GLY A 170 -9.63 13.87 9.20
CA GLY A 170 -10.54 13.28 10.18
C GLY A 170 -9.89 12.97 11.53
N MET A 171 -8.62 12.57 11.57
CA MET A 171 -7.94 12.32 12.84
C MET A 171 -7.65 13.63 13.58
N LEU A 172 -7.27 14.72 12.90
CA LEU A 172 -7.05 16.02 13.52
C LEU A 172 -8.33 16.66 14.02
N GLU A 173 -9.43 16.49 13.30
CA GLU A 173 -10.73 17.06 13.66
C GLU A 173 -11.38 16.34 14.84
N ASN A 174 -11.22 15.02 14.93
CA ASN A 174 -12.08 14.21 15.79
C ASN A 174 -11.38 13.57 17.00
N TYR A 175 -10.04 13.67 17.13
CA TYR A 175 -9.30 13.09 18.26
C TYR A 175 -8.44 14.15 18.96
N ASP A 176 -8.72 14.41 20.22
CA ASP A 176 -7.97 15.33 21.07
C ASP A 176 -6.56 14.85 21.45
N PHE A 177 -6.32 13.54 21.31
CA PHE A 177 -5.02 12.89 21.55
C PHE A 177 -4.16 12.76 20.28
N ILE A 178 -4.58 13.32 19.14
CA ILE A 178 -3.82 13.34 17.89
C ILE A 178 -3.38 14.76 17.58
N SER A 179 -2.07 14.96 17.48
CA SER A 179 -1.47 16.21 17.04
C SER A 179 -0.99 16.12 15.57
N ASP A 180 -0.72 17.27 14.99
CA ASP A 180 -0.33 17.38 13.58
C ASP A 180 1.01 16.70 13.26
N ASP A 181 1.95 16.75 14.17
CA ASP A 181 3.30 16.19 14.05
C ASP A 181 3.30 14.67 14.03
N VAL A 182 2.42 14.00 14.80
CA VAL A 182 2.34 12.52 14.79
C VAL A 182 1.80 11.95 13.48
N LEU A 183 1.22 12.78 12.62
CA LEU A 183 0.71 12.38 11.30
C LEU A 183 1.74 12.54 10.16
N ALA A 184 3.01 12.80 10.49
CA ALA A 184 4.09 13.02 9.51
C ALA A 184 4.23 11.88 8.48
N TYR A 185 3.99 10.63 8.87
CA TYR A 185 3.98 9.50 7.94
C TYR A 185 2.97 9.72 6.80
N PHE A 186 1.72 10.01 7.12
CA PHE A 186 0.66 10.17 6.12
C PHE A 186 0.89 11.38 5.22
N LYS A 187 1.39 12.48 5.79
CA LYS A 187 1.72 13.70 5.04
C LYS A 187 2.79 13.43 3.99
N ARG A 188 3.85 12.71 4.35
CA ARG A 188 4.92 12.36 3.42
C ARG A 188 4.42 11.45 2.29
N ARG A 189 3.51 10.52 2.59
CA ARG A 189 2.90 9.62 1.60
C ARG A 189 2.05 10.33 0.55
N LEU A 190 1.58 11.55 0.79
CA LEU A 190 0.82 12.34 -0.19
C LEU A 190 1.66 12.68 -1.44
N THR A 191 2.98 12.76 -1.31
CA THR A 191 3.92 13.03 -2.41
C THR A 191 4.61 11.78 -2.93
N GLN A 192 4.98 10.86 -2.05
CA GLN A 192 5.70 9.64 -2.41
C GLN A 192 4.81 8.65 -3.17
N ALA A 193 3.59 8.38 -2.69
CA ALA A 193 2.71 7.38 -3.29
C ALA A 193 2.35 7.69 -4.76
N PRO A 194 2.01 8.92 -5.17
CA PRO A 194 1.76 9.23 -6.57
C PRO A 194 2.96 9.00 -7.47
N ARG A 195 4.17 9.36 -7.03
CA ARG A 195 5.42 9.11 -7.77
C ARG A 195 5.61 7.60 -8.01
N ASP A 196 5.55 6.83 -6.94
CA ASP A 196 5.76 5.38 -6.97
C ASP A 196 4.71 4.68 -7.85
N ALA A 197 3.45 5.08 -7.72
CA ALA A 197 2.34 4.52 -8.49
C ALA A 197 2.45 4.85 -9.98
N THR A 198 2.86 6.07 -10.35
CA THR A 198 3.02 6.48 -11.75
C THR A 198 4.08 5.63 -12.44
N PHE A 199 5.26 5.47 -11.81
CA PHE A 199 6.32 4.64 -12.37
C PHE A 199 5.88 3.16 -12.50
N ALA A 200 5.31 2.60 -11.46
CA ALA A 200 4.86 1.21 -11.46
C ALA A 200 3.79 0.95 -12.53
N LEU A 201 2.83 1.88 -12.70
CA LEU A 201 1.77 1.77 -13.71
C LEU A 201 2.35 1.78 -15.13
N GLU A 202 3.24 2.73 -15.44
CA GLU A 202 3.87 2.80 -16.74
C GLU A 202 4.74 1.55 -17.02
N TYR A 203 5.43 1.04 -15.98
CA TYR A 203 6.20 -0.18 -16.10
C TYR A 203 5.31 -1.38 -16.47
N VAL A 204 4.20 -1.62 -15.78
CA VAL A 204 3.33 -2.77 -16.10
C VAL A 204 2.63 -2.58 -17.45
N LYS A 205 2.18 -1.37 -17.80
CA LYS A 205 1.59 -1.05 -19.12
C LYS A 205 2.58 -1.27 -20.26
N LYS A 206 3.88 -1.09 -20.01
CA LYS A 206 4.95 -1.32 -20.99
C LYS A 206 5.31 -2.80 -21.13
N ASN A 207 5.27 -3.57 -20.06
CA ASN A 207 5.87 -4.89 -19.99
C ASN A 207 4.86 -6.06 -19.98
N ALA A 208 3.59 -5.88 -19.61
CA ALA A 208 2.53 -6.89 -19.75
C ALA A 208 2.07 -6.97 -21.22
N LYS A 209 2.59 -7.95 -21.96
CA LYS A 209 2.41 -8.07 -23.40
C LYS A 209 1.28 -9.00 -23.81
N SER A 210 0.93 -9.95 -22.96
CA SER A 210 -0.15 -10.88 -23.20
C SER A 210 -1.37 -10.57 -22.32
N ARG A 211 -2.54 -11.09 -22.70
CA ARG A 211 -3.76 -11.02 -21.91
C ARG A 211 -3.55 -11.67 -20.54
N ASP A 212 -2.89 -12.81 -20.49
CA ASP A 212 -2.64 -13.57 -19.26
C ASP A 212 -1.76 -12.75 -18.30
N GLU A 213 -0.71 -12.09 -18.80
CA GLU A 213 0.13 -11.20 -17.97
C GLU A 213 -0.64 -10.00 -17.43
N GLN A 214 -1.54 -9.42 -18.24
CA GLN A 214 -2.38 -8.29 -17.80
C GLN A 214 -3.38 -8.76 -16.73
N GLU A 215 -4.02 -9.90 -16.89
CA GLU A 215 -4.92 -10.48 -15.90
C GLU A 215 -4.19 -10.86 -14.61
N ALA A 216 -2.98 -11.40 -14.70
CA ALA A 216 -2.13 -11.68 -13.54
C ALA A 216 -1.74 -10.39 -12.78
N CYS A 217 -1.47 -9.30 -13.49
CA CYS A 217 -1.24 -7.98 -12.87
C CYS A 217 -2.50 -7.48 -12.13
N VAL A 218 -3.68 -7.58 -12.74
CA VAL A 218 -4.96 -7.20 -12.13
C VAL A 218 -5.21 -8.05 -10.87
N ALA A 219 -4.97 -9.36 -10.95
CA ALA A 219 -5.08 -10.27 -9.80
C ALA A 219 -4.08 -9.92 -8.69
N ALA A 220 -2.86 -9.49 -9.02
CA ALA A 220 -1.86 -9.04 -8.05
C ALA A 220 -2.30 -7.78 -7.27
N VAL A 221 -3.00 -6.84 -7.94
CA VAL A 221 -3.63 -5.69 -7.27
C VAL A 221 -4.74 -6.16 -6.34
N GLY A 222 -5.57 -7.11 -6.78
CA GLY A 222 -6.62 -7.73 -5.96
C GLY A 222 -6.05 -8.39 -4.70
N PHE A 223 -5.02 -9.23 -4.86
CA PHE A 223 -4.30 -9.84 -3.73
C PHE A 223 -3.82 -8.79 -2.71
N LYS A 224 -3.28 -7.67 -3.23
CA LYS A 224 -2.82 -6.60 -2.34
C LYS A 224 -3.96 -5.88 -1.64
N CYS A 225 -5.12 -5.71 -2.27
CA CYS A 225 -6.30 -5.18 -1.60
C CYS A 225 -6.75 -6.10 -0.45
N ASP A 226 -6.79 -7.41 -0.66
CA ASP A 226 -7.17 -8.40 0.37
C ASP A 226 -6.20 -8.37 1.56
N LEU A 227 -4.90 -8.26 1.26
CA LEU A 227 -3.88 -8.10 2.30
C LEU A 227 -4.12 -6.83 3.13
N LEU A 228 -4.39 -5.70 2.49
CA LEU A 228 -4.65 -4.44 3.19
C LEU A 228 -5.91 -4.51 4.06
N LEU A 229 -6.95 -5.25 3.62
CA LEU A 229 -8.14 -5.54 4.43
C LEU A 229 -7.77 -6.39 5.66
N SER A 230 -6.91 -7.39 5.52
CA SER A 230 -6.47 -8.23 6.63
C SER A 230 -5.76 -7.47 7.75
N LEU A 231 -5.20 -6.27 7.45
CA LEU A 231 -4.52 -5.42 8.44
C LEU A 231 -5.48 -4.56 9.28
N ILE A 232 -6.75 -4.57 8.98
CA ILE A 232 -7.77 -3.76 9.68
C ILE A 232 -8.89 -4.60 10.32
N HIS A 233 -8.82 -5.92 10.20
CA HIS A 233 -9.68 -6.86 10.92
C HIS A 233 -9.10 -7.15 12.31
N ILE A 234 -8.99 -6.11 13.12
CA ILE A 234 -8.45 -6.10 14.50
C ILE A 234 -9.55 -5.86 15.52
#